data_670b6567982fa878e49ba1e8eca8839f
#
_entry.id   670b6567982fa878e49ba1e8eca8839f
#
_cell.length_a   1.000
_cell.length_b   1.000
_cell.length_c   1.000
_cell.angle_alpha   90.00
_cell.angle_beta   90.00
_cell.angle_gamma   90.00
#
_symmetry.space_group_name_H-M   'P 1'
#
loop_
_entity.id
_entity.type
_entity.pdbx_description
1 polymer ?
#
loop_
_entity_poly.entity_id
_entity_poly.type
_entity_poly.pdbx_seq_one_letter_code
_entity_poly.pdbx_strand_id
1 'polypeptide(L)'
;MPGMKMKNKHKKMFNMERRQFLAFGAAAMGGFYMKSPPAFSNPAQTQEKKEKDMPGKESPFKISLAQWSWHKRLFGQVEPKLDNLDFAKEASELGIKAVEYVNIFFMDKGNDTKYHAEMKKRAGDLGVKSVLIMCDDEGALGDPDTNLRNQAVSNHHKWVRAAKYLGCHSIRVNAYSKGTYDEQQKLAVDGLQRLSEYAAGYDINVIVENHGGLSSDGRWLTGVIKKVDLPNCGTLPDFGNFPPETNIYDAVEMLMPYAKSVSAKSYDFDEKGDESKIDYYRMMKIVLDAGYKSYVGIEYEGERLSETDGIIAIKKLLEKIRDKYTDA
;
A
#
# COMPACT_ATOMS: atom_id res chain seq x y z
N MET A 1 5.62 -36.96 -20.44
CA MET A 1 5.91 -35.53 -20.33
C MET A 1 5.99 -35.18 -18.86
N PRO A 2 7.08 -34.64 -18.32
CA PRO A 2 7.24 -34.44 -16.88
C PRO A 2 6.65 -33.11 -16.43
N GLY A 3 5.76 -33.19 -15.44
CA GLY A 3 5.17 -32.04 -14.77
C GLY A 3 6.20 -31.26 -13.95
N MET A 4 6.25 -29.99 -14.17
CA MET A 4 7.12 -29.04 -13.48
C MET A 4 6.53 -28.73 -12.09
N LYS A 5 7.12 -29.31 -11.06
CA LYS A 5 6.82 -29.00 -9.66
C LYS A 5 7.37 -27.60 -9.35
N MET A 6 6.50 -26.62 -9.18
CA MET A 6 6.87 -25.37 -8.52
C MET A 6 7.22 -25.66 -7.06
N LYS A 7 8.48 -25.51 -6.73
CA LYS A 7 9.03 -25.74 -5.39
C LYS A 7 8.60 -24.59 -4.47
N ASN A 8 7.87 -24.96 -3.44
CA ASN A 8 7.60 -24.21 -2.22
C ASN A 8 8.89 -23.66 -1.58
N LYS A 9 9.33 -22.46 -1.94
CA LYS A 9 10.50 -21.80 -1.36
C LYS A 9 10.20 -21.00 -0.08
N HIS A 10 8.94 -20.77 0.25
CA HIS A 10 8.56 -19.94 1.41
C HIS A 10 8.36 -20.69 2.73
N LYS A 11 8.43 -22.03 2.74
CA LYS A 11 8.20 -22.81 3.98
C LYS A 11 9.46 -23.10 4.82
N LYS A 12 10.63 -22.56 4.48
CA LYS A 12 11.90 -22.93 5.15
C LYS A 12 12.57 -21.83 5.98
N MET A 13 11.96 -20.67 6.16
CA MET A 13 12.58 -19.57 6.92
C MET A 13 12.00 -19.31 8.33
N PHE A 14 11.10 -20.17 8.82
CA PHE A 14 10.45 -19.97 10.12
C PHE A 14 10.85 -20.98 11.22
N ASN A 15 12.07 -21.54 11.15
CA ASN A 15 12.61 -22.33 12.28
C ASN A 15 14.08 -21.98 12.47
N MET A 16 14.33 -20.87 13.16
CA MET A 16 15.61 -20.66 13.85
C MET A 16 15.37 -20.20 15.28
N GLU A 17 15.99 -20.94 16.18
CA GLU A 17 15.72 -21.08 17.59
C GLU A 17 15.93 -19.80 18.42
N ARG A 18 14.98 -19.60 19.35
CA ARG A 18 15.18 -18.81 20.56
C ARG A 18 16.23 -19.51 21.44
N ARG A 19 17.43 -18.97 21.55
CA ARG A 19 18.26 -19.08 22.77
C ARG A 19 19.47 -18.12 22.72
N GLN A 20 19.67 -17.46 23.85
CA GLN A 20 20.89 -16.77 24.32
C GLN A 20 21.10 -15.32 23.86
N PHE A 21 20.78 -14.39 24.75
CA PHE A 21 21.79 -13.51 25.33
C PHE A 21 21.18 -12.78 26.55
N LEU A 22 21.54 -13.32 27.74
CA LEU A 22 21.52 -12.60 29.04
C LEU A 22 22.98 -12.34 29.40
N ALA A 23 23.18 -11.14 29.90
CA ALA A 23 24.20 -10.77 30.93
C ALA A 23 25.29 -9.75 30.52
N PHE A 24 25.48 -8.91 31.48
CA PHE A 24 26.53 -7.91 31.77
C PHE A 24 26.22 -6.48 31.33
N GLY A 25 26.18 -5.48 32.22
CA GLY A 25 26.60 -5.33 33.59
C GLY A 25 26.66 -3.83 33.87
N ALA A 26 26.34 -3.45 35.10
CA ALA A 26 26.28 -2.07 35.60
C ALA A 26 27.65 -1.42 35.80
N ALA A 27 27.66 -0.10 35.80
CA ALA A 27 28.39 0.89 36.59
C ALA A 27 29.05 1.96 35.70
N ALA A 28 28.88 3.24 35.91
CA ALA A 28 29.37 4.05 36.99
C ALA A 28 28.93 5.52 36.80
N MET A 29 28.62 6.18 37.89
CA MET A 29 28.37 7.62 37.99
C MET A 29 29.65 8.42 37.78
N GLY A 30 29.50 9.60 37.19
CA GLY A 30 30.54 10.61 37.17
C GLY A 30 29.96 11.97 36.77
N GLY A 31 29.61 12.77 37.78
CA GLY A 31 29.15 14.12 37.56
C GLY A 31 30.28 15.05 37.14
N PHE A 32 30.01 15.92 36.21
CA PHE A 32 30.80 17.12 35.95
C PHE A 32 29.90 18.33 35.74
N TYR A 33 30.02 19.26 36.70
CA TYR A 33 29.54 20.63 36.57
C TYR A 33 30.41 21.35 35.55
N MET A 34 29.83 21.97 34.51
CA MET A 34 30.52 23.04 33.79
C MET A 34 29.54 24.12 33.31
N LYS A 35 29.96 25.32 33.62
CA LYS A 35 29.50 26.67 33.40
C LYS A 35 28.87 26.96 32.02
N SER A 36 27.82 27.79 32.05
CA SER A 36 27.23 28.47 30.91
C SER A 36 28.18 29.46 30.23
N PRO A 37 28.29 29.51 28.91
CA PRO A 37 28.87 30.65 28.21
C PRO A 37 27.78 31.67 27.80
N PRO A 38 28.19 32.91 27.44
CA PRO A 38 27.32 34.07 27.38
C PRO A 38 26.49 34.15 26.09
N ALA A 39 25.40 34.91 26.21
CA ALA A 39 24.48 35.26 25.13
C ALA A 39 25.21 35.97 23.97
N PHE A 40 25.06 35.43 22.77
CA PHE A 40 25.34 36.13 21.54
C PHE A 40 24.06 36.63 20.89
N SER A 41 24.07 37.91 20.59
CA SER A 41 23.04 38.70 19.94
C SER A 41 22.68 38.17 18.55
N ASN A 42 21.38 38.22 18.30
CA ASN A 42 20.70 37.90 17.05
C ASN A 42 21.19 38.81 15.89
N PRO A 43 21.36 38.25 14.70
CA PRO A 43 21.09 39.03 13.50
C PRO A 43 20.15 38.33 12.53
N ALA A 44 19.31 39.19 11.94
CA ALA A 44 18.56 38.99 10.71
C ALA A 44 17.28 38.13 10.78
N GLN A 45 16.19 38.83 11.03
CA GLN A 45 14.88 38.47 10.54
C GLN A 45 14.92 38.29 9.02
N THR A 46 14.95 37.06 8.57
CA THR A 46 14.59 36.72 7.19
C THR A 46 13.08 36.81 7.11
N GLN A 47 12.58 37.80 6.40
CA GLN A 47 11.16 37.93 6.07
C GLN A 47 10.75 36.68 5.28
N GLU A 48 10.01 35.79 5.90
CA GLU A 48 9.18 34.81 5.20
C GLU A 48 8.19 35.60 4.34
N LYS A 49 8.40 35.60 3.03
CA LYS A 49 7.36 35.94 2.07
C LYS A 49 6.20 35.00 2.33
N LYS A 50 5.14 35.49 2.98
CA LYS A 50 3.82 34.88 2.89
C LYS A 50 3.43 34.85 1.42
N GLU A 51 3.62 33.72 0.77
CA GLU A 51 2.98 33.41 -0.50
C GLU A 51 1.49 33.53 -0.25
N LYS A 52 0.85 34.51 -0.88
CA LYS A 52 -0.60 34.67 -0.89
C LYS A 52 -1.14 33.38 -1.52
N ASP A 53 -1.88 32.59 -0.73
CA ASP A 53 -2.76 31.52 -1.21
C ASP A 53 -3.74 32.12 -2.24
N MET A 54 -3.35 32.10 -3.49
CA MET A 54 -4.31 32.10 -4.58
C MET A 54 -5.05 30.76 -4.49
N PRO A 55 -6.36 30.69 -4.69
CA PRO A 55 -7.04 29.41 -4.75
C PRO A 55 -6.41 28.62 -5.91
N GLY A 56 -5.43 27.79 -5.58
CA GLY A 56 -4.75 26.93 -6.53
C GLY A 56 -5.76 25.96 -7.14
N LYS A 57 -5.66 25.70 -8.43
CA LYS A 57 -6.42 24.62 -9.08
C LYS A 57 -6.27 23.36 -8.26
N GLU A 58 -7.35 22.66 -7.98
CA GLU A 58 -7.33 21.43 -7.20
C GLU A 58 -6.48 20.37 -7.92
N SER A 59 -5.56 19.76 -7.20
CA SER A 59 -4.68 18.71 -7.77
C SER A 59 -5.53 17.56 -8.34
N PRO A 60 -5.28 17.11 -9.58
CA PRO A 60 -6.08 16.07 -10.23
C PRO A 60 -6.04 14.72 -9.49
N PHE A 61 -4.99 14.44 -8.75
CA PHE A 61 -4.85 13.28 -7.87
C PHE A 61 -3.81 13.52 -6.78
N LYS A 62 -3.83 12.69 -5.75
CA LYS A 62 -2.86 12.69 -4.64
C LYS A 62 -1.91 11.50 -4.78
N ILE A 63 -0.70 11.63 -4.24
CA ILE A 63 0.30 10.57 -4.26
C ILE A 63 0.40 9.96 -2.86
N SER A 64 0.36 8.63 -2.78
CA SER A 64 0.68 7.84 -1.60
C SER A 64 1.84 6.89 -1.88
N LEU A 65 2.39 6.27 -0.84
CA LEU A 65 3.45 5.28 -0.93
C LEU A 65 2.97 3.96 -0.33
N ALA A 66 2.98 2.91 -1.16
CA ALA A 66 2.76 1.55 -0.70
C ALA A 66 4.00 1.03 0.02
N GLN A 67 3.79 0.47 1.21
CA GLN A 67 4.83 -0.08 2.06
C GLN A 67 5.63 -1.19 1.37
N TRP A 68 5.00 -1.90 0.43
CA TRP A 68 5.65 -2.93 -0.37
C TRP A 68 6.84 -2.40 -1.19
N SER A 69 6.86 -1.12 -1.55
CA SER A 69 7.99 -0.49 -2.25
C SER A 69 9.32 -0.59 -1.48
N TRP A 70 9.28 -0.80 -0.16
CA TRP A 70 10.45 -1.03 0.70
C TRP A 70 10.48 -2.44 1.30
N HIS A 71 9.87 -3.43 0.61
CA HIS A 71 9.77 -4.79 1.13
C HIS A 71 11.11 -5.43 1.48
N LYS A 72 12.16 -5.19 0.68
CA LYS A 72 13.51 -5.74 0.95
C LYS A 72 14.10 -5.16 2.24
N ARG A 73 13.95 -3.84 2.46
CA ARG A 73 14.36 -3.18 3.70
C ARG A 73 13.52 -3.62 4.91
N LEU A 74 12.22 -3.74 4.75
CA LEU A 74 11.30 -4.16 5.82
C LEU A 74 11.52 -5.62 6.24
N PHE A 75 11.81 -6.51 5.29
CA PHE A 75 12.23 -7.88 5.59
C PHE A 75 13.68 -7.99 6.09
N GLY A 76 14.47 -6.89 6.09
CA GLY A 76 15.88 -6.92 6.45
C GLY A 76 16.75 -7.67 5.46
N GLN A 77 16.38 -7.69 4.19
CA GLN A 77 17.14 -8.29 3.09
C GLN A 77 18.20 -7.33 2.55
N VAL A 78 18.02 -6.04 2.76
CA VAL A 78 18.99 -4.98 2.43
C VAL A 78 19.10 -3.98 3.58
N GLU A 79 20.26 -3.37 3.73
CA GLU A 79 20.53 -2.36 4.76
C GLU A 79 20.38 -0.91 4.18
N PRO A 80 20.03 0.05 5.03
CA PRO A 80 19.60 -0.12 6.42
C PRO A 80 18.21 -0.77 6.51
N LYS A 81 18.05 -1.73 7.43
CA LYS A 81 16.74 -2.33 7.71
C LYS A 81 15.75 -1.23 8.14
N LEU A 82 14.51 -1.35 7.67
CA LEU A 82 13.42 -0.43 8.04
C LEU A 82 12.50 -1.09 9.08
N ASP A 83 12.23 -0.38 10.18
CA ASP A 83 11.18 -0.76 11.12
C ASP A 83 9.82 -0.28 10.62
N ASN A 84 8.77 -1.10 10.78
CA ASN A 84 7.42 -0.73 10.36
C ASN A 84 6.93 0.59 10.98
N LEU A 85 7.32 0.88 12.22
CA LEU A 85 6.94 2.13 12.91
C LEU A 85 7.63 3.37 12.33
N ASP A 86 8.73 3.22 11.60
CA ASP A 86 9.46 4.32 10.96
C ASP A 86 9.05 4.54 9.50
N PHE A 87 8.17 3.70 8.95
CA PHE A 87 7.73 3.79 7.55
C PHE A 87 7.15 5.17 7.19
N ALA A 88 6.26 5.73 8.02
CA ALA A 88 5.68 7.04 7.77
C ALA A 88 6.73 8.17 7.81
N LYS A 89 7.78 8.03 8.64
CA LYS A 89 8.89 8.97 8.71
C LYS A 89 9.70 8.95 7.41
N GLU A 90 10.13 7.77 6.95
CA GLU A 90 10.87 7.62 5.70
C GLU A 90 10.07 8.14 4.49
N ALA A 91 8.78 7.85 4.42
CA ALA A 91 7.90 8.42 3.38
C ALA A 91 7.85 9.96 3.44
N SER A 92 7.74 10.52 4.64
CA SER A 92 7.74 11.97 4.87
C SER A 92 9.05 12.64 4.46
N GLU A 93 10.19 11.98 4.67
CA GLU A 93 11.52 12.47 4.25
C GLU A 93 11.65 12.54 2.72
N LEU A 94 10.93 11.68 1.99
CA LEU A 94 10.81 11.77 0.53
C LEU A 94 9.74 12.77 0.07
N GLY A 95 9.12 13.53 0.98
CA GLY A 95 8.06 14.48 0.68
C GLY A 95 6.71 13.82 0.36
N ILE A 96 6.51 12.53 0.69
CA ILE A 96 5.25 11.82 0.49
C ILE A 96 4.45 11.88 1.79
N LYS A 97 3.25 12.45 1.74
CA LYS A 97 2.40 12.72 2.91
C LYS A 97 1.19 11.79 3.04
N ALA A 98 1.23 10.64 2.37
CA ALA A 98 0.21 9.60 2.48
C ALA A 98 0.85 8.22 2.30
N VAL A 99 0.42 7.23 3.09
CA VAL A 99 1.02 5.90 3.13
C VAL A 99 -0.04 4.80 3.09
N GLU A 100 0.32 3.67 2.51
CA GLU A 100 -0.47 2.46 2.37
C GLU A 100 0.30 1.32 3.03
N TYR A 101 -0.26 0.75 4.10
CA TYR A 101 0.41 -0.30 4.86
C TYR A 101 0.19 -1.68 4.23
N VAL A 102 1.10 -2.62 4.53
CA VAL A 102 0.93 -4.04 4.24
C VAL A 102 0.99 -4.81 5.55
N ASN A 103 -0.05 -5.57 5.85
CA ASN A 103 -0.22 -6.27 7.12
C ASN A 103 0.92 -7.24 7.46
N ILE A 104 1.57 -7.79 6.45
CA ILE A 104 2.66 -8.78 6.63
C ILE A 104 3.83 -8.22 7.46
N PHE A 105 4.05 -6.90 7.45
CA PHE A 105 5.12 -6.26 8.21
C PHE A 105 4.77 -6.03 9.69
N PHE A 106 3.50 -6.26 10.08
CA PHE A 106 3.02 -6.17 11.46
C PHE A 106 1.88 -7.18 11.74
N MET A 107 1.99 -8.37 11.15
CA MET A 107 0.96 -9.43 11.16
C MET A 107 0.53 -9.82 12.58
N ASP A 108 1.47 -9.91 13.52
CA ASP A 108 1.22 -10.24 14.92
C ASP A 108 0.59 -9.09 15.72
N LYS A 109 0.47 -7.90 15.12
CA LYS A 109 -0.08 -6.68 15.74
C LYS A 109 -1.52 -6.37 15.32
N GLY A 110 -2.16 -7.21 14.52
CA GLY A 110 -3.51 -6.92 13.98
C GLY A 110 -4.60 -6.62 15.04
N ASN A 111 -4.40 -7.01 16.29
CA ASN A 111 -5.26 -6.66 17.43
C ASN A 111 -4.53 -5.80 18.50
N ASP A 112 -3.29 -5.37 18.27
CA ASP A 112 -2.51 -4.59 19.22
C ASP A 112 -2.84 -3.09 19.12
N THR A 113 -3.80 -2.65 19.91
CA THR A 113 -4.25 -1.24 19.92
C THR A 113 -3.16 -0.25 20.34
N LYS A 114 -2.19 -0.67 21.15
CA LYS A 114 -1.07 0.19 21.56
C LYS A 114 -0.11 0.38 20.40
N TYR A 115 0.15 -0.66 19.63
CA TYR A 115 0.97 -0.59 18.44
C TYR A 115 0.31 0.31 17.37
N HIS A 116 -0.99 0.14 17.15
CA HIS A 116 -1.74 1.01 16.23
C HIS A 116 -1.75 2.47 16.70
N ALA A 117 -1.82 2.72 18.03
CA ALA A 117 -1.74 4.08 18.57
C ALA A 117 -0.38 4.73 18.28
N GLU A 118 0.70 3.97 18.38
CA GLU A 118 2.05 4.44 18.06
C GLU A 118 2.18 4.72 16.55
N MET A 119 1.70 3.82 15.67
CA MET A 119 1.66 4.06 14.22
C MET A 119 0.92 5.37 13.90
N LYS A 120 -0.30 5.52 14.44
CA LYS A 120 -1.15 6.70 14.23
C LYS A 120 -0.48 7.98 14.72
N LYS A 121 0.13 7.94 15.90
CA LYS A 121 0.84 9.07 16.48
C LYS A 121 2.01 9.50 15.61
N ARG A 122 2.90 8.58 15.22
CA ARG A 122 4.08 8.89 14.40
C ARG A 122 3.69 9.45 13.04
N ALA A 123 2.69 8.87 12.37
CA ALA A 123 2.19 9.40 11.11
C ALA A 123 1.58 10.80 11.31
N GLY A 124 0.75 11.00 12.34
CA GLY A 124 0.10 12.25 12.67
C GLY A 124 1.07 13.39 13.01
N ASP A 125 2.11 13.11 13.80
CA ASP A 125 3.16 14.08 14.15
C ASP A 125 3.90 14.63 12.92
N LEU A 126 3.93 13.85 11.82
CA LEU A 126 4.57 14.22 10.55
C LEU A 126 3.59 14.74 9.48
N GLY A 127 2.29 14.84 9.82
CA GLY A 127 1.25 15.20 8.87
C GLY A 127 1.05 14.18 7.76
N VAL A 128 1.42 12.90 7.99
CA VAL A 128 1.28 11.79 7.05
C VAL A 128 -0.08 11.12 7.26
N LYS A 129 -0.85 10.92 6.19
CA LYS A 129 -2.15 10.23 6.21
C LYS A 129 -1.99 8.74 5.98
N SER A 130 -2.69 7.94 6.77
CA SER A 130 -2.90 6.52 6.49
C SER A 130 -4.04 6.37 5.49
N VAL A 131 -3.81 5.66 4.38
CA VAL A 131 -4.75 5.55 3.25
C VAL A 131 -5.49 4.22 3.28
N LEU A 132 -4.75 3.12 3.35
CA LEU A 132 -5.31 1.77 3.39
C LEU A 132 -4.35 0.79 4.08
N ILE A 133 -4.85 -0.42 4.37
CA ILE A 133 -4.03 -1.59 4.74
C ILE A 133 -4.24 -2.66 3.67
N MET A 134 -3.16 -3.12 3.04
CA MET A 134 -3.15 -4.30 2.18
C MET A 134 -3.09 -5.55 3.07
N CYS A 135 -4.01 -6.48 2.86
CA CYS A 135 -4.16 -7.68 3.69
C CYS A 135 -3.77 -8.92 2.90
N ASP A 136 -2.63 -9.50 3.25
CA ASP A 136 -2.13 -10.77 2.71
C ASP A 136 -2.13 -11.85 3.80
N ASP A 137 -2.06 -13.12 3.41
CA ASP A 137 -1.95 -14.31 4.27
C ASP A 137 -3.09 -14.52 5.29
N GLU A 138 -4.26 -13.91 5.08
CA GLU A 138 -5.45 -14.07 5.95
C GLU A 138 -6.43 -15.14 5.45
N GLY A 139 -6.03 -15.95 4.47
CA GLY A 139 -6.84 -16.98 3.84
C GLY A 139 -7.56 -16.50 2.58
N ALA A 140 -8.12 -17.43 1.82
CA ALA A 140 -8.81 -17.15 0.57
C ALA A 140 -10.27 -16.78 0.80
N LEU A 141 -10.66 -15.57 0.43
CA LEU A 141 -12.05 -15.10 0.53
C LEU A 141 -13.00 -15.86 -0.40
N GLY A 142 -12.47 -16.53 -1.42
CA GLY A 142 -13.22 -17.43 -2.31
C GLY A 142 -12.89 -18.92 -2.08
N ASP A 143 -12.48 -19.35 -0.89
CA ASP A 143 -12.16 -20.76 -0.65
C ASP A 143 -13.37 -21.67 -0.92
N PRO A 144 -13.23 -22.79 -1.67
CA PRO A 144 -14.30 -23.74 -1.88
C PRO A 144 -14.84 -24.36 -0.58
N ASP A 145 -13.97 -24.58 0.40
CA ASP A 145 -14.40 -25.02 1.73
C ASP A 145 -15.07 -23.84 2.47
N THR A 146 -16.33 -24.02 2.84
CA THR A 146 -17.12 -23.01 3.53
C THR A 146 -16.50 -22.61 4.89
N ASN A 147 -15.89 -23.55 5.63
CA ASN A 147 -15.28 -23.23 6.92
C ASN A 147 -14.01 -22.40 6.74
N LEU A 148 -13.17 -22.73 5.75
CA LEU A 148 -11.96 -21.96 5.43
C LEU A 148 -12.33 -20.57 4.90
N ARG A 149 -13.37 -20.46 4.06
CA ARG A 149 -13.88 -19.17 3.60
C ARG A 149 -14.42 -18.31 4.74
N ASN A 150 -15.18 -18.92 5.67
CA ASN A 150 -15.65 -18.24 6.88
C ASN A 150 -14.50 -17.76 7.76
N GLN A 151 -13.47 -18.60 7.93
CA GLN A 151 -12.29 -18.24 8.68
C GLN A 151 -11.54 -17.08 8.02
N ALA A 152 -11.38 -17.10 6.68
CA ALA A 152 -10.75 -16.00 5.95
C ALA A 152 -11.51 -14.67 6.17
N VAL A 153 -12.84 -14.66 6.05
CA VAL A 153 -13.64 -13.47 6.36
C VAL A 153 -13.38 -12.99 7.79
N SER A 154 -13.41 -13.89 8.78
CA SER A 154 -13.17 -13.54 10.18
C SER A 154 -11.76 -13.01 10.45
N ASN A 155 -10.75 -13.55 9.77
CA ASN A 155 -9.36 -13.11 9.90
C ASN A 155 -9.17 -11.65 9.46
N HIS A 156 -9.90 -11.21 8.43
CA HIS A 156 -9.84 -9.83 7.94
C HIS A 156 -10.52 -8.82 8.90
N HIS A 157 -11.38 -9.23 9.81
CA HIS A 157 -12.09 -8.32 10.73
C HIS A 157 -11.14 -7.48 11.58
N LYS A 158 -10.00 -8.03 12.01
CA LYS A 158 -9.00 -7.28 12.78
C LYS A 158 -8.41 -6.13 11.97
N TRP A 159 -8.20 -6.34 10.66
CA TRP A 159 -7.65 -5.33 9.76
C TRP A 159 -8.66 -4.23 9.42
N VAL A 160 -9.94 -4.56 9.32
CA VAL A 160 -11.01 -3.55 9.22
C VAL A 160 -10.99 -2.62 10.44
N ARG A 161 -10.89 -3.19 11.66
CA ARG A 161 -10.80 -2.38 12.89
C ARG A 161 -9.51 -1.56 12.96
N ALA A 162 -8.37 -2.16 12.59
CA ALA A 162 -7.09 -1.47 12.52
C ALA A 162 -7.11 -0.31 11.51
N ALA A 163 -7.66 -0.53 10.32
CA ALA A 163 -7.81 0.48 9.27
C ALA A 163 -8.66 1.66 9.77
N LYS A 164 -9.82 1.38 10.40
CA LYS A 164 -10.65 2.44 11.00
C LYS A 164 -9.90 3.23 12.06
N TYR A 165 -9.17 2.55 12.95
CA TYR A 165 -8.41 3.20 14.01
C TYR A 165 -7.31 4.10 13.47
N LEU A 166 -6.58 3.64 12.44
CA LEU A 166 -5.50 4.40 11.79
C LEU A 166 -6.01 5.57 10.93
N GLY A 167 -7.31 5.60 10.59
CA GLY A 167 -7.91 6.61 9.74
C GLY A 167 -7.81 6.29 8.24
N CYS A 168 -7.56 5.03 7.91
CA CYS A 168 -7.64 4.52 6.53
C CYS A 168 -9.08 4.56 6.01
N HIS A 169 -9.24 4.64 4.69
CA HIS A 169 -10.56 4.54 4.06
C HIS A 169 -10.88 3.14 3.55
N SER A 170 -9.88 2.25 3.45
CA SER A 170 -10.04 0.91 2.85
C SER A 170 -9.13 -0.12 3.50
N ILE A 171 -9.50 -1.38 3.33
CA ILE A 171 -8.57 -2.50 3.31
C ILE A 171 -8.51 -3.05 1.87
N ARG A 172 -7.32 -3.42 1.38
CA ARG A 172 -7.15 -4.17 0.13
C ARG A 172 -7.05 -5.66 0.46
N VAL A 173 -7.77 -6.46 -0.28
CA VAL A 173 -7.83 -7.91 -0.11
C VAL A 173 -7.61 -8.63 -1.44
N ASN A 174 -7.31 -9.94 -1.36
CA ASN A 174 -7.19 -10.82 -2.51
C ASN A 174 -8.46 -11.63 -2.72
N ALA A 175 -8.92 -11.77 -3.96
CA ALA A 175 -10.10 -12.59 -4.32
C ALA A 175 -9.69 -14.01 -4.74
N TYR A 176 -8.75 -14.63 -4.02
CA TYR A 176 -8.28 -15.98 -4.32
C TYR A 176 -9.38 -17.02 -4.14
N SER A 177 -9.43 -17.97 -5.08
CA SER A 177 -10.39 -19.07 -5.10
C SER A 177 -9.79 -20.26 -5.88
N LYS A 178 -10.58 -21.33 -6.04
CA LYS A 178 -10.26 -22.53 -6.82
C LYS A 178 -11.51 -23.03 -7.53
N GLY A 179 -11.34 -23.71 -8.67
CA GLY A 179 -12.42 -24.24 -9.47
C GLY A 179 -12.48 -23.59 -10.86
N THR A 180 -13.60 -23.72 -11.55
CA THR A 180 -13.88 -23.08 -12.81
C THR A 180 -14.05 -21.57 -12.67
N TYR A 181 -14.05 -20.84 -13.78
CA TYR A 181 -14.27 -19.39 -13.83
C TYR A 181 -15.52 -18.96 -13.04
N ASP A 182 -16.65 -19.62 -13.27
CA ASP A 182 -17.92 -19.28 -12.64
C ASP A 182 -17.98 -19.69 -11.16
N GLU A 183 -17.41 -20.85 -10.80
CA GLU A 183 -17.30 -21.29 -9.43
C GLU A 183 -16.47 -20.33 -8.58
N GLN A 184 -15.27 -19.95 -9.08
CA GLN A 184 -14.41 -18.99 -8.40
C GLN A 184 -15.10 -17.64 -8.23
N GLN A 185 -15.82 -17.17 -9.27
CA GLN A 185 -16.56 -15.90 -9.20
C GLN A 185 -17.65 -15.96 -8.11
N LYS A 186 -18.46 -17.04 -8.08
CA LYS A 186 -19.50 -17.22 -7.07
C LYS A 186 -18.94 -17.25 -5.64
N LEU A 187 -17.82 -17.95 -5.44
CA LEU A 187 -17.20 -18.08 -4.12
C LEU A 187 -16.56 -16.76 -3.66
N ALA A 188 -15.89 -16.05 -4.57
CA ALA A 188 -15.33 -14.73 -4.27
C ALA A 188 -16.42 -13.70 -3.92
N VAL A 189 -17.56 -13.74 -4.60
CA VAL A 189 -18.72 -12.88 -4.28
C VAL A 189 -19.21 -13.14 -2.87
N ASP A 190 -19.38 -14.42 -2.45
CA ASP A 190 -19.85 -14.76 -1.09
C ASP A 190 -18.91 -14.21 0.00
N GLY A 191 -17.61 -14.44 -0.14
CA GLY A 191 -16.66 -13.96 0.87
C GLY A 191 -16.52 -12.43 0.92
N LEU A 192 -16.46 -11.79 -0.26
CA LEU A 192 -16.35 -10.33 -0.35
C LEU A 192 -17.61 -9.63 0.14
N GLN A 193 -18.79 -10.14 -0.20
CA GLN A 193 -20.05 -9.57 0.27
C GLN A 193 -20.10 -9.55 1.79
N ARG A 194 -19.85 -10.69 2.45
CA ARG A 194 -19.86 -10.81 3.91
C ARG A 194 -18.80 -9.94 4.60
N LEU A 195 -17.62 -9.85 4.02
CA LEU A 195 -16.57 -8.96 4.54
C LEU A 195 -16.96 -7.49 4.36
N SER A 196 -17.55 -7.13 3.23
CA SER A 196 -18.00 -5.76 2.97
C SER A 196 -19.16 -5.34 3.86
N GLU A 197 -20.11 -6.24 4.12
CA GLU A 197 -21.19 -6.01 5.09
C GLU A 197 -20.63 -5.73 6.50
N TYR A 198 -19.63 -6.52 6.94
CA TYR A 198 -18.95 -6.25 8.21
C TYR A 198 -18.23 -4.90 8.20
N ALA A 199 -17.48 -4.61 7.15
CA ALA A 199 -16.68 -3.41 7.02
C ALA A 199 -17.53 -2.12 6.90
N ALA A 200 -18.78 -2.22 6.39
CA ALA A 200 -19.72 -1.12 6.32
C ALA A 200 -20.02 -0.51 7.70
N GLY A 201 -20.10 -1.35 8.75
CA GLY A 201 -20.27 -0.89 10.13
C GLY A 201 -19.11 -0.05 10.69
N TYR A 202 -17.98 -0.03 9.98
CA TYR A 202 -16.78 0.72 10.32
C TYR A 202 -16.49 1.85 9.32
N ASP A 203 -17.32 2.04 8.31
CA ASP A 203 -17.05 3.03 7.25
C ASP A 203 -15.77 2.72 6.48
N ILE A 204 -15.48 1.45 6.26
CA ILE A 204 -14.29 0.97 5.57
C ILE A 204 -14.71 0.29 4.27
N ASN A 205 -14.01 0.64 3.18
CA ASN A 205 -14.16 -0.08 1.93
C ASN A 205 -13.34 -1.38 1.92
N VAL A 206 -13.87 -2.39 1.27
CA VAL A 206 -13.17 -3.63 0.91
C VAL A 206 -12.85 -3.55 -0.58
N ILE A 207 -11.60 -3.44 -0.92
CA ILE A 207 -11.17 -3.28 -2.32
C ILE A 207 -10.31 -4.44 -2.76
N VAL A 208 -10.53 -4.90 -3.99
CA VAL A 208 -9.81 -6.03 -4.56
C VAL A 208 -8.80 -5.52 -5.58
N GLU A 209 -7.56 -5.99 -5.44
CA GLU A 209 -6.49 -5.76 -6.40
C GLU A 209 -6.50 -6.87 -7.47
N ASN A 210 -6.16 -6.52 -8.71
CA ASN A 210 -5.76 -7.48 -9.72
C ASN A 210 -4.38 -8.04 -9.35
N HIS A 211 -4.35 -9.13 -8.57
CA HIS A 211 -3.15 -9.67 -7.94
C HIS A 211 -2.95 -11.17 -8.26
N GLY A 212 -2.97 -11.49 -9.55
CA GLY A 212 -2.78 -12.85 -10.05
C GLY A 212 -4.07 -13.68 -10.13
N GLY A 213 -3.99 -14.82 -10.83
CA GLY A 213 -5.14 -15.67 -11.09
C GLY A 213 -6.26 -14.94 -11.84
N LEU A 214 -7.51 -15.29 -11.56
CA LEU A 214 -8.66 -14.66 -12.21
C LEU A 214 -8.87 -13.21 -11.79
N SER A 215 -8.32 -12.75 -10.65
CA SER A 215 -8.41 -11.33 -10.28
C SER A 215 -7.66 -10.42 -11.26
N SER A 216 -6.69 -10.95 -12.01
CA SER A 216 -6.00 -10.24 -13.08
C SER A 216 -6.72 -10.30 -14.45
N ASP A 217 -7.92 -10.89 -14.52
CA ASP A 217 -8.86 -10.73 -15.63
C ASP A 217 -9.86 -9.61 -15.26
N GLY A 218 -9.75 -8.46 -15.93
CA GLY A 218 -10.62 -7.30 -15.65
C GLY A 218 -12.11 -7.61 -15.81
N ARG A 219 -12.50 -8.53 -16.70
CA ARG A 219 -13.90 -8.94 -16.86
C ARG A 219 -14.38 -9.79 -15.69
N TRP A 220 -13.53 -10.71 -15.23
CA TRP A 220 -13.86 -11.53 -14.08
C TRP A 220 -14.01 -10.66 -12.83
N LEU A 221 -13.04 -9.81 -12.56
CA LEU A 221 -13.04 -8.99 -11.33
C LEU A 221 -14.20 -7.98 -11.32
N THR A 222 -14.46 -7.28 -12.43
CA THR A 222 -15.64 -6.41 -12.52
C THR A 222 -16.95 -7.18 -12.39
N GLY A 223 -17.00 -8.42 -12.90
CA GLY A 223 -18.14 -9.32 -12.72
C GLY A 223 -18.35 -9.70 -11.24
N VAL A 224 -17.28 -9.90 -10.48
CA VAL A 224 -17.35 -10.13 -9.02
C VAL A 224 -17.91 -8.87 -8.34
N ILE A 225 -17.31 -7.70 -8.57
CA ILE A 225 -17.72 -6.45 -7.90
C ILE A 225 -19.19 -6.11 -8.20
N LYS A 226 -19.63 -6.26 -9.46
CA LYS A 226 -21.04 -6.06 -9.85
C LYS A 226 -22.01 -6.99 -9.11
N LYS A 227 -21.59 -8.24 -8.85
CA LYS A 227 -22.46 -9.23 -8.16
C LYS A 227 -22.46 -9.02 -6.65
N VAL A 228 -21.37 -8.49 -6.06
CA VAL A 228 -21.34 -8.08 -4.64
C VAL A 228 -22.32 -6.94 -4.40
N ASP A 229 -22.39 -5.98 -5.32
CA ASP A 229 -23.37 -4.86 -5.36
C ASP A 229 -23.47 -4.09 -4.02
N LEU A 230 -22.34 -3.82 -3.39
CA LEU A 230 -22.25 -3.02 -2.16
C LEU A 230 -21.40 -1.76 -2.40
N PRO A 231 -21.85 -0.58 -1.94
CA PRO A 231 -21.18 0.69 -2.23
C PRO A 231 -19.76 0.80 -1.66
N ASN A 232 -19.45 0.01 -0.63
CA ASN A 232 -18.14 -0.08 -0.01
C ASN A 232 -17.29 -1.27 -0.52
N CYS A 233 -17.75 -2.00 -1.54
CA CYS A 233 -16.94 -2.96 -2.27
C CYS A 233 -16.43 -2.33 -3.58
N GLY A 234 -15.16 -2.51 -3.91
CA GLY A 234 -14.59 -1.90 -5.12
C GLY A 234 -13.27 -2.53 -5.53
N THR A 235 -12.55 -1.84 -6.39
CA THR A 235 -11.25 -2.28 -6.91
C THR A 235 -10.11 -1.39 -6.45
N LEU A 236 -8.91 -1.96 -6.47
CA LEU A 236 -7.62 -1.27 -6.49
C LEU A 236 -6.92 -1.69 -7.78
N PRO A 237 -7.12 -0.98 -8.92
CA PRO A 237 -6.39 -1.28 -10.13
C PRO A 237 -4.88 -1.11 -9.93
N ASP A 238 -4.12 -2.20 -10.11
CA ASP A 238 -2.67 -2.19 -10.16
C ASP A 238 -2.21 -2.20 -11.62
N PHE A 239 -1.22 -1.38 -11.95
CA PHE A 239 -0.80 -1.19 -13.34
C PHE A 239 0.04 -2.34 -13.90
N GLY A 240 0.59 -3.20 -13.04
CA GLY A 240 1.57 -4.21 -13.44
C GLY A 240 1.22 -5.66 -13.18
N ASN A 241 0.22 -5.95 -12.36
CA ASN A 241 -0.12 -7.31 -11.93
C ASN A 241 -1.02 -8.05 -12.93
N PHE A 242 -0.61 -8.07 -14.20
CA PHE A 242 -1.34 -8.72 -15.29
C PHE A 242 -0.50 -9.82 -15.96
N PRO A 243 -1.12 -10.87 -16.50
CA PRO A 243 -0.45 -11.81 -17.39
C PRO A 243 0.14 -11.09 -18.61
N PRO A 244 1.26 -11.60 -19.19
CA PRO A 244 1.97 -10.94 -20.28
C PRO A 244 1.11 -10.69 -21.54
N GLU A 245 0.09 -11.52 -21.78
CA GLU A 245 -0.82 -11.42 -22.90
C GLU A 245 -1.95 -10.40 -22.72
N THR A 246 -2.08 -9.82 -21.53
CA THR A 246 -3.16 -8.89 -21.20
C THR A 246 -2.86 -7.49 -21.72
N ASN A 247 -3.83 -6.87 -22.41
CA ASN A 247 -3.78 -5.44 -22.62
C ASN A 247 -4.11 -4.73 -21.30
N ILE A 248 -3.07 -4.29 -20.60
CA ILE A 248 -3.16 -3.70 -19.25
C ILE A 248 -4.02 -2.42 -19.24
N TYR A 249 -4.02 -1.66 -20.34
CA TYR A 249 -4.79 -0.41 -20.43
C TYR A 249 -6.29 -0.69 -20.48
N ASP A 250 -6.71 -1.63 -21.32
CA ASP A 250 -8.11 -2.04 -21.40
C ASP A 250 -8.59 -2.66 -20.09
N ALA A 251 -7.72 -3.45 -19.44
CA ALA A 251 -8.04 -4.07 -18.15
C ALA A 251 -8.22 -3.03 -17.04
N VAL A 252 -7.31 -2.05 -16.93
CA VAL A 252 -7.43 -0.95 -15.96
C VAL A 252 -8.66 -0.10 -16.26
N GLU A 253 -8.93 0.23 -17.52
CA GLU A 253 -10.14 0.97 -17.92
C GLU A 253 -11.42 0.28 -17.44
N MET A 254 -11.50 -1.06 -17.53
CA MET A 254 -12.64 -1.84 -17.03
C MET A 254 -12.77 -1.76 -15.50
N LEU A 255 -11.65 -1.69 -14.75
CA LEU A 255 -11.64 -1.66 -13.29
C LEU A 255 -11.94 -0.28 -12.72
N MET A 256 -11.56 0.79 -13.43
CA MET A 256 -11.66 2.17 -12.93
C MET A 256 -13.04 2.62 -12.44
N PRO A 257 -14.18 2.22 -13.06
CA PRO A 257 -15.50 2.60 -12.54
C PRO A 257 -15.79 2.16 -11.10
N TYR A 258 -15.03 1.18 -10.60
CA TYR A 258 -15.16 0.64 -9.24
C TYR A 258 -13.99 1.00 -8.34
N ALA A 259 -13.00 1.74 -8.85
CA ALA A 259 -11.77 2.05 -8.14
C ALA A 259 -12.01 2.95 -6.92
N LYS A 260 -11.45 2.53 -5.79
CA LYS A 260 -11.40 3.30 -4.54
C LYS A 260 -9.98 3.73 -4.18
N SER A 261 -8.98 3.05 -4.72
CA SER A 261 -7.57 3.41 -4.73
C SER A 261 -6.96 2.89 -6.04
N VAL A 262 -5.72 3.30 -6.36
CA VAL A 262 -4.99 2.88 -7.56
C VAL A 262 -3.55 2.59 -7.16
N SER A 263 -2.98 1.47 -7.62
CA SER A 263 -1.57 1.12 -7.44
C SER A 263 -0.75 1.43 -8.69
N ALA A 264 0.14 2.40 -8.56
CA ALA A 264 1.10 2.78 -9.60
C ALA A 264 2.33 1.85 -9.55
N LYS A 265 2.13 0.58 -9.90
CA LYS A 265 3.20 -0.41 -10.03
C LYS A 265 4.24 0.05 -11.05
N SER A 266 5.51 -0.02 -10.68
CA SER A 266 6.62 0.35 -11.57
C SER A 266 7.83 -0.55 -11.38
N TYR A 267 8.65 -0.66 -12.41
CA TYR A 267 9.78 -1.59 -12.45
C TYR A 267 11.08 -0.92 -12.86
N ASP A 268 11.08 -0.17 -13.94
CA ASP A 268 12.30 0.42 -14.49
C ASP A 268 12.02 1.74 -15.21
N PHE A 269 13.06 2.58 -15.35
CA PHE A 269 12.95 3.92 -15.90
C PHE A 269 14.04 4.16 -16.95
N ASP A 270 13.69 4.87 -18.01
CA ASP A 270 14.62 5.30 -19.03
C ASP A 270 15.42 6.54 -18.59
N GLU A 271 16.30 7.02 -19.47
CA GLU A 271 17.15 8.22 -19.23
C GLU A 271 16.33 9.52 -19.07
N LYS A 272 15.07 9.53 -19.52
CA LYS A 272 14.15 10.67 -19.38
C LYS A 272 13.33 10.61 -18.10
N GLY A 273 13.46 9.50 -17.36
CA GLY A 273 12.70 9.20 -16.15
C GLY A 273 11.27 8.71 -16.43
N ASP A 274 10.97 8.28 -17.64
CA ASP A 274 9.71 7.65 -17.98
C ASP A 274 9.80 6.13 -17.69
N GLU A 275 8.72 5.52 -17.18
CA GLU A 275 8.67 4.08 -16.90
C GLU A 275 8.77 3.31 -18.22
N SER A 276 9.64 2.29 -18.28
CA SER A 276 10.02 1.66 -19.54
C SER A 276 9.12 0.50 -19.98
N LYS A 277 8.28 -0.05 -19.08
CA LYS A 277 7.38 -1.18 -19.36
C LYS A 277 5.92 -0.74 -19.48
N ILE A 278 5.55 0.35 -18.82
CA ILE A 278 4.18 0.87 -18.75
C ILE A 278 4.18 2.32 -19.23
N ASP A 279 3.40 2.64 -20.25
CA ASP A 279 3.17 4.02 -20.65
C ASP A 279 2.30 4.73 -19.61
N TYR A 280 2.94 5.42 -18.68
CA TYR A 280 2.31 6.11 -17.56
C TYR A 280 1.44 7.29 -18.00
N TYR A 281 1.76 7.94 -19.11
CA TYR A 281 0.93 9.03 -19.62
C TYR A 281 -0.42 8.50 -20.14
N ARG A 282 -0.40 7.38 -20.86
CA ARG A 282 -1.61 6.68 -21.30
C ARG A 282 -2.39 6.12 -20.11
N MET A 283 -1.71 5.47 -19.17
CA MET A 283 -2.32 4.86 -17.99
C MET A 283 -3.01 5.90 -17.10
N MET A 284 -2.32 6.97 -16.77
CA MET A 284 -2.87 8.04 -15.94
C MET A 284 -3.99 8.82 -16.64
N LYS A 285 -3.95 8.91 -17.98
CA LYS A 285 -5.08 9.47 -18.73
C LYS A 285 -6.35 8.63 -18.52
N ILE A 286 -6.26 7.30 -18.59
CA ILE A 286 -7.39 6.38 -18.31
C ILE A 286 -7.93 6.61 -16.89
N VAL A 287 -7.03 6.70 -15.90
CA VAL A 287 -7.39 6.95 -14.50
C VAL A 287 -8.16 8.26 -14.33
N LEU A 288 -7.66 9.33 -14.95
CA LEU A 288 -8.24 10.66 -14.82
C LEU A 288 -9.54 10.82 -15.64
N ASP A 289 -9.61 10.23 -16.83
CA ASP A 289 -10.82 10.23 -17.66
C ASP A 289 -12.01 9.50 -17.00
N ALA A 290 -11.70 8.52 -16.13
CA ALA A 290 -12.70 7.89 -15.27
C ALA A 290 -13.21 8.77 -14.11
N GLY A 291 -12.71 10.01 -14.00
CA GLY A 291 -13.09 10.95 -12.93
C GLY A 291 -12.43 10.66 -11.57
N TYR A 292 -11.39 9.82 -11.52
CA TYR A 292 -10.70 9.50 -10.29
C TYR A 292 -9.86 10.68 -9.77
N LYS A 293 -10.00 11.03 -8.48
CA LYS A 293 -9.33 12.18 -7.85
C LYS A 293 -8.69 11.85 -6.49
N SER A 294 -8.59 10.56 -6.15
CA SER A 294 -8.07 10.12 -4.86
C SER A 294 -6.57 9.81 -4.93
N TYR A 295 -6.10 8.85 -4.13
CA TYR A 295 -4.70 8.51 -4.02
C TYR A 295 -4.25 7.53 -5.12
N VAL A 296 -3.11 7.84 -5.73
CA VAL A 296 -2.34 6.96 -6.61
C VAL A 296 -1.13 6.50 -5.81
N GLY A 297 -1.12 5.24 -5.42
CA GLY A 297 -0.12 4.64 -4.54
C GLY A 297 1.12 4.22 -5.33
N ILE A 298 2.26 4.78 -5.00
CA ILE A 298 3.55 4.32 -5.54
C ILE A 298 3.80 2.90 -5.05
N GLU A 299 4.05 1.97 -5.99
CA GLU A 299 4.52 0.63 -5.69
C GLU A 299 5.65 0.23 -6.64
N TYR A 300 6.89 0.36 -6.16
CA TYR A 300 8.08 0.03 -6.92
C TYR A 300 8.54 -1.40 -6.62
N GLU A 301 8.72 -2.19 -7.67
CA GLU A 301 9.23 -3.58 -7.63
C GLU A 301 10.36 -3.83 -8.66
N GLY A 302 11.12 -2.80 -8.97
CA GLY A 302 12.24 -2.93 -9.88
C GLY A 302 13.47 -3.58 -9.25
N GLU A 303 14.37 -4.05 -10.12
CA GLU A 303 15.61 -4.71 -9.70
C GLU A 303 16.87 -3.87 -9.97
N ARG A 304 16.79 -2.87 -10.89
CA ARG A 304 17.97 -2.11 -11.32
C ARG A 304 18.30 -0.96 -10.37
N LEU A 305 17.30 -0.26 -9.86
CA LEU A 305 17.48 0.82 -8.90
C LEU A 305 17.32 0.29 -7.47
N SER A 306 17.89 0.99 -6.49
CA SER A 306 17.52 0.74 -5.10
C SER A 306 16.02 1.01 -4.90
N GLU A 307 15.41 0.39 -3.87
CA GLU A 307 13.99 0.66 -3.54
C GLU A 307 13.71 2.16 -3.38
N THR A 308 14.60 2.88 -2.70
CA THR A 308 14.46 4.33 -2.48
C THR A 308 14.60 5.12 -3.78
N ASP A 309 15.59 4.80 -4.62
CA ASP A 309 15.76 5.49 -5.91
C ASP A 309 14.59 5.22 -6.85
N GLY A 310 14.07 3.99 -6.85
CA GLY A 310 12.87 3.63 -7.61
C GLY A 310 11.63 4.41 -7.16
N ILE A 311 11.41 4.52 -5.85
CA ILE A 311 10.33 5.35 -5.28
C ILE A 311 10.47 6.82 -5.70
N ILE A 312 11.68 7.36 -5.67
CA ILE A 312 11.94 8.74 -6.11
C ILE A 312 11.66 8.89 -7.61
N ALA A 313 12.04 7.91 -8.43
CA ALA A 313 11.83 7.96 -9.87
C ALA A 313 10.33 7.98 -10.22
N ILE A 314 9.54 7.04 -9.68
CA ILE A 314 8.10 7.02 -9.95
C ILE A 314 7.38 8.23 -9.35
N LYS A 315 7.80 8.72 -8.18
CA LYS A 315 7.27 9.96 -7.59
C LYS A 315 7.43 11.13 -8.56
N LYS A 316 8.63 11.34 -9.09
CA LYS A 316 8.91 12.41 -10.08
C LYS A 316 8.06 12.27 -11.35
N LEU A 317 7.88 11.05 -11.84
CA LEU A 317 7.04 10.79 -13.01
C LEU A 317 5.57 11.13 -12.72
N LEU A 318 5.03 10.71 -11.59
CA LEU A 318 3.65 11.05 -11.20
C LEU A 318 3.48 12.56 -10.97
N GLU A 319 4.45 13.24 -10.37
CA GLU A 319 4.44 14.71 -10.22
C GLU A 319 4.44 15.41 -11.58
N LYS A 320 5.31 15.01 -12.50
CA LYS A 320 5.36 15.54 -13.87
C LYS A 320 4.01 15.36 -14.61
N ILE A 321 3.36 14.21 -14.44
CA ILE A 321 2.04 13.95 -15.01
C ILE A 321 0.97 14.81 -14.33
N ARG A 322 0.99 14.89 -13.00
CA ARG A 322 0.05 15.69 -12.22
C ARG A 322 0.06 17.16 -12.63
N ASP A 323 1.25 17.73 -12.74
CA ASP A 323 1.42 19.13 -13.13
C ASP A 323 0.86 19.39 -14.53
N LYS A 324 1.13 18.49 -15.49
CA LYS A 324 0.54 18.57 -16.85
C LYS A 324 -0.99 18.63 -16.84
N TYR A 325 -1.66 17.89 -15.96
CA TYR A 325 -3.14 17.87 -15.87
C TYR A 325 -3.71 18.95 -14.94
N THR A 326 -2.89 19.56 -14.08
CA THR A 326 -3.30 20.73 -13.28
C THR A 326 -3.36 21.99 -14.13
N ASP A 327 -2.47 22.13 -15.13
CA ASP A 327 -2.38 23.29 -15.99
C ASP A 327 -3.35 23.24 -17.20
N ALA A 328 -3.93 22.07 -17.47
CA ALA A 328 -4.90 21.87 -18.56
C ALA A 328 -6.32 22.20 -18.12
#